data_eb91a787ca4b9c5a5f77d5e186503787
#
_entry.id   eb91a787ca4b9c5a5f77d5e186503787
#
_cell.length_a   1.000
_cell.length_b   1.000
_cell.length_c   1.000
_cell.angle_alpha   90.00
_cell.angle_beta   90.00
_cell.angle_gamma   90.00
#
_symmetry.space_group_name_H-M   'P 1'
#
loop_
_entity.id
_entity.type
_entity.pdbx_description
1 polymer ?
#
loop_
_entity_poly.entity_id
_entity_poly.type
_entity_poly.pdbx_seq_one_letter_code
_entity_poly.pdbx_strand_id
1 'polypeptide(L)'
;PDFICDGVVLAKNSNYKEKYTNALNTLCELLMDRGEYETAIEVCEPACRMYPFDEWQAIQIDCLMRMKKYDEALKEYENTAKMFVDELGVYPSERMMKLFEQMNGRMNFKTQSLPEMEKRLKETDKGSGAYFCSLPGFRDTYRLLARIVERNGQSVYLMLCSITNGKGQPMK
;
A
#
# COMPACT_ATOMS: atom_id res chain seq x y z
N PRO A 1 16.30 0.14 40.03
CA PRO A 1 16.81 1.41 39.51
C PRO A 1 16.78 1.51 37.99
N ASP A 2 16.66 0.38 37.28
CA ASP A 2 16.81 0.34 35.79
C ASP A 2 15.56 0.82 35.03
N PHE A 3 14.37 0.76 35.61
CA PHE A 3 13.12 1.18 34.97
C PHE A 3 13.04 2.68 34.62
N ILE A 4 13.75 3.55 35.35
CA ILE A 4 13.73 5.00 35.11
C ILE A 4 14.60 5.36 33.88
N CYS A 5 15.70 4.63 33.67
CA CYS A 5 16.55 4.84 32.50
C CYS A 5 15.83 4.48 31.20
N ASP A 6 15.09 3.37 31.18
CA ASP A 6 14.35 2.93 30.00
C ASP A 6 13.26 3.93 29.60
N GLY A 7 12.52 4.47 30.55
CA GLY A 7 11.50 5.47 30.29
C GLY A 7 12.05 6.78 29.71
N VAL A 8 13.22 7.23 30.18
CA VAL A 8 13.89 8.43 29.66
C VAL A 8 14.45 8.21 28.26
N VAL A 9 15.00 7.04 28.00
CA VAL A 9 15.52 6.68 26.65
C VAL A 9 14.37 6.59 25.66
N LEU A 10 13.27 5.93 26.01
CA LEU A 10 12.08 5.84 25.17
C LEU A 10 11.47 7.22 24.87
N ALA A 11 11.35 8.09 25.87
CA ALA A 11 10.85 9.46 25.69
C ALA A 11 11.76 10.31 24.78
N LYS A 12 13.09 10.17 24.93
CA LYS A 12 14.06 10.83 24.03
C LYS A 12 13.97 10.31 22.59
N ASN A 13 13.88 9.00 22.43
CA ASN A 13 13.74 8.39 21.10
C ASN A 13 12.45 8.84 20.41
N SER A 14 11.34 8.91 21.14
CA SER A 14 10.07 9.42 20.62
C SER A 14 10.18 10.89 20.16
N ASN A 15 10.83 11.75 20.94
CA ASN A 15 11.05 13.16 20.60
C ASN A 15 11.96 13.31 19.36
N TYR A 16 13.02 12.50 19.25
CA TYR A 16 13.88 12.52 18.08
C TYR A 16 13.15 12.03 16.83
N LYS A 17 12.36 10.96 16.94
CA LYS A 17 11.51 10.47 15.84
C LYS A 17 10.55 11.55 15.37
N GLU A 18 9.86 12.22 16.29
CA GLU A 18 8.91 13.30 15.97
C GLU A 18 9.60 14.46 15.24
N LYS A 19 10.75 14.94 15.75
CA LYS A 19 11.52 16.00 15.10
C LYS A 19 12.01 15.59 13.71
N TYR A 20 12.50 14.36 13.58
CA TYR A 20 12.93 13.82 12.30
C TYR A 20 11.77 13.75 11.30
N THR A 21 10.61 13.21 11.72
CA THR A 21 9.41 13.11 10.92
C THR A 21 8.93 14.49 10.45
N ASN A 22 8.87 15.48 11.35
CA ASN A 22 8.43 16.83 11.02
C ASN A 22 9.40 17.52 10.04
N ALA A 23 10.70 17.40 10.28
CA ALA A 23 11.71 17.98 9.39
C ALA A 23 11.69 17.35 8.00
N LEU A 24 11.57 16.01 7.94
CA LEU A 24 11.52 15.29 6.68
C LEU A 24 10.24 15.60 5.89
N ASN A 25 9.09 15.65 6.54
CA ASN A 25 7.83 16.05 5.90
C ASN A 25 7.95 17.45 5.28
N THR A 26 8.46 18.43 6.05
CA THR A 26 8.66 19.80 5.54
C THR A 26 9.62 19.81 4.35
N LEU A 27 10.71 19.06 4.42
CA LEU A 27 11.66 18.96 3.31
C LEU A 27 11.02 18.36 2.06
N CYS A 28 10.27 17.27 2.22
CA CYS A 28 9.59 16.62 1.10
C CYS A 28 8.54 17.54 0.46
N GLU A 29 7.75 18.27 1.26
CA GLU A 29 6.81 19.26 0.75
C GLU A 29 7.50 20.34 -0.08
N LEU A 30 8.60 20.92 0.43
CA LEU A 30 9.37 21.94 -0.28
C LEU A 30 9.97 21.41 -1.60
N LEU A 31 10.48 20.17 -1.61
CA LEU A 31 11.03 19.54 -2.82
C LEU A 31 9.93 19.27 -3.83
N MET A 32 8.78 18.78 -3.38
CA MET A 32 7.63 18.53 -4.24
C MET A 32 7.07 19.82 -4.85
N ASP A 33 7.03 20.91 -4.09
CA ASP A 33 6.59 22.23 -4.57
C ASP A 33 7.54 22.81 -5.64
N ARG A 34 8.83 22.47 -5.54
CA ARG A 34 9.84 22.84 -6.55
C ARG A 34 9.85 21.90 -7.76
N GLY A 35 9.12 20.78 -7.70
CA GLY A 35 9.12 19.76 -8.73
C GLY A 35 10.35 18.84 -8.70
N GLU A 36 11.12 18.87 -7.61
CA GLU A 36 12.32 18.04 -7.39
C GLU A 36 11.92 16.66 -6.83
N TYR A 37 11.12 15.91 -7.62
CA TYR A 37 10.49 14.66 -7.17
C TYR A 37 11.50 13.53 -6.95
N GLU A 38 12.52 13.40 -7.79
CA GLU A 38 13.59 12.41 -7.62
C GLU A 38 14.31 12.61 -6.30
N THR A 39 14.69 13.85 -5.98
CA THR A 39 15.34 14.19 -4.71
C THR A 39 14.43 13.90 -3.51
N ALA A 40 13.12 14.18 -3.65
CA ALA A 40 12.15 13.85 -2.60
C ALA A 40 12.07 12.33 -2.33
N ILE A 41 12.13 11.50 -3.36
CA ILE A 41 12.19 10.04 -3.24
C ILE A 41 13.47 9.61 -2.50
N GLU A 42 14.63 10.15 -2.91
CA GLU A 42 15.93 9.81 -2.32
C GLU A 42 15.99 10.16 -0.82
N VAL A 43 15.47 11.32 -0.41
CA VAL A 43 15.49 11.72 1.01
C VAL A 43 14.49 10.94 1.86
N CYS A 44 13.42 10.38 1.27
CA CYS A 44 12.47 9.52 1.96
C CYS A 44 12.98 8.09 2.15
N GLU A 45 13.89 7.60 1.32
CA GLU A 45 14.34 6.22 1.32
C GLU A 45 14.93 5.74 2.68
N PRO A 46 15.78 6.53 3.38
CA PRO A 46 16.22 6.17 4.73
C PRO A 46 15.05 6.05 5.73
N ALA A 47 14.03 6.90 5.62
CA ALA A 47 12.86 6.86 6.49
C ALA A 47 12.01 5.60 6.24
N CYS A 48 11.82 5.21 4.98
CA CYS A 48 11.16 3.97 4.62
C CYS A 48 11.85 2.75 5.23
N ARG A 49 13.19 2.77 5.27
CA ARG A 49 13.97 1.67 5.90
C ARG A 49 13.91 1.68 7.42
N MET A 50 13.98 2.86 8.05
CA MET A 50 13.98 2.98 9.51
C MET A 50 12.59 2.81 10.12
N TYR A 51 11.57 3.27 9.42
CA TYR A 51 10.17 3.31 9.87
C TYR A 51 9.24 2.80 8.78
N PRO A 52 9.32 1.52 8.40
CA PRO A 52 8.62 0.98 7.24
C PRO A 52 7.10 1.07 7.34
N PHE A 53 6.56 1.17 8.56
CA PHE A 53 5.13 1.24 8.82
C PHE A 53 4.59 2.66 9.05
N ASP A 54 5.45 3.67 8.93
CA ASP A 54 5.03 5.10 9.05
C ASP A 54 4.57 5.68 7.69
N GLU A 55 4.41 4.81 6.67
CA GLU A 55 3.89 5.16 5.33
C GLU A 55 4.66 6.26 4.58
N TRP A 56 5.97 6.33 4.76
CA TRP A 56 6.85 7.19 3.97
C TRP A 56 6.77 6.90 2.47
N GLN A 57 6.43 5.66 2.12
CA GLN A 57 6.18 5.21 0.75
C GLN A 57 5.05 5.99 0.08
N ALA A 58 4.10 6.54 0.84
CA ALA A 58 3.04 7.38 0.27
C ALA A 58 3.60 8.63 -0.42
N ILE A 59 4.69 9.22 0.10
CA ILE A 59 5.37 10.36 -0.53
C ILE A 59 6.07 9.91 -1.81
N GLN A 60 6.76 8.76 -1.78
CA GLN A 60 7.43 8.21 -2.97
C GLN A 60 6.41 7.92 -4.08
N ILE A 61 5.28 7.30 -3.74
CA ILE A 61 4.19 7.03 -4.68
C ILE A 61 3.63 8.32 -5.27
N ASP A 62 3.37 9.36 -4.45
CA ASP A 62 2.87 10.65 -4.96
C ASP A 62 3.89 11.32 -5.90
N CYS A 63 5.18 11.29 -5.57
CA CYS A 63 6.24 11.78 -6.45
C CYS A 63 6.27 11.05 -7.80
N LEU A 64 6.23 9.71 -7.78
CA LEU A 64 6.18 8.89 -9.00
C LEU A 64 4.95 9.21 -9.85
N MET A 65 3.79 9.41 -9.22
CA MET A 65 2.57 9.81 -9.91
C MET A 65 2.69 11.18 -10.57
N ARG A 66 3.32 12.16 -9.91
CA ARG A 66 3.57 13.50 -10.47
C ARG A 66 4.54 13.46 -11.66
N MET A 67 5.50 12.54 -11.62
CA MET A 67 6.43 12.23 -12.72
C MET A 67 5.77 11.41 -13.83
N LYS A 68 4.49 11.02 -13.69
CA LYS A 68 3.74 10.14 -14.61
C LYS A 68 4.31 8.71 -14.73
N LYS A 69 5.11 8.28 -13.78
CA LYS A 69 5.68 6.93 -13.68
C LYS A 69 4.70 6.00 -12.96
N TYR A 70 3.51 5.83 -13.56
CA TYR A 70 2.40 5.13 -12.91
C TYR A 70 2.67 3.63 -12.66
N ASP A 71 3.42 2.97 -13.54
CA ASP A 71 3.77 1.55 -13.38
C ASP A 71 4.71 1.34 -12.16
N GLU A 72 5.66 2.27 -11.96
CA GLU A 72 6.56 2.26 -10.79
C GLU A 72 5.78 2.59 -9.51
N ALA A 73 4.89 3.57 -9.56
CA ALA A 73 4.03 3.96 -8.44
C ALA A 73 3.11 2.81 -8.01
N LEU A 74 2.53 2.07 -8.97
CA LEU A 74 1.69 0.91 -8.68
C LEU A 74 2.49 -0.21 -8.02
N LYS A 75 3.68 -0.51 -8.55
CA LYS A 75 4.56 -1.52 -7.99
C LYS A 75 4.96 -1.19 -6.55
N GLU A 76 5.29 0.07 -6.27
CA GLU A 76 5.62 0.51 -4.91
C GLU A 76 4.43 0.40 -3.96
N TYR A 77 3.22 0.76 -4.44
CA TYR A 77 1.99 0.56 -3.67
C TYR A 77 1.74 -0.92 -3.35
N GLU A 78 1.87 -1.81 -4.34
CA GLU A 78 1.64 -3.25 -4.15
C GLU A 78 2.64 -3.85 -3.17
N ASN A 79 3.92 -3.49 -3.27
CA ASN A 79 4.96 -3.92 -2.33
C ASN A 79 4.65 -3.47 -0.91
N THR A 80 4.28 -2.20 -0.75
CA THR A 80 3.94 -1.61 0.55
C THR A 80 2.68 -2.27 1.13
N ALA A 81 1.62 -2.41 0.34
CA ALA A 81 0.39 -3.05 0.77
C ALA A 81 0.62 -4.50 1.21
N LYS A 82 1.43 -5.25 0.48
CA LYS A 82 1.81 -6.61 0.83
C LYS A 82 2.57 -6.65 2.15
N MET A 83 3.55 -5.78 2.34
CA MET A 83 4.33 -5.68 3.59
C MET A 83 3.41 -5.42 4.80
N PHE A 84 2.46 -4.48 4.69
CA PHE A 84 1.51 -4.19 5.78
C PHE A 84 0.64 -5.39 6.14
N VAL A 85 0.19 -6.15 5.14
CA VAL A 85 -0.63 -7.35 5.38
C VAL A 85 0.21 -8.47 5.96
N ASP A 86 1.40 -8.74 5.41
CA ASP A 86 2.25 -9.86 5.82
C ASP A 86 2.82 -9.66 7.23
N GLU A 87 3.22 -8.44 7.58
CA GLU A 87 3.89 -8.14 8.85
C GLU A 87 2.93 -7.70 9.96
N LEU A 88 1.88 -6.94 9.64
CA LEU A 88 0.97 -6.36 10.62
C LEU A 88 -0.44 -6.96 10.57
N GLY A 89 -0.79 -7.69 9.51
CA GLY A 89 -2.15 -8.19 9.30
C GLY A 89 -3.18 -7.07 9.07
N VAL A 90 -2.74 -5.88 8.67
CA VAL A 90 -3.60 -4.72 8.43
C VAL A 90 -3.45 -4.20 7.00
N TYR A 91 -4.48 -3.54 6.52
CA TYR A 91 -4.43 -2.86 5.22
C TYR A 91 -3.75 -1.49 5.35
N PRO A 92 -3.16 -0.97 4.26
CA PRO A 92 -2.65 0.39 4.21
C PRO A 92 -3.72 1.42 4.56
N SER A 93 -3.26 2.61 4.98
CA SER A 93 -4.15 3.69 5.40
C SER A 93 -5.06 4.19 4.29
N GLU A 94 -6.07 4.98 4.69
CA GLU A 94 -6.97 5.66 3.75
C GLU A 94 -6.21 6.55 2.76
N ARG A 95 -5.08 7.16 3.20
CA ARG A 95 -4.19 7.96 2.34
C ARG A 95 -3.62 7.11 1.21
N MET A 96 -3.08 5.95 1.53
CA MET A 96 -2.52 5.01 0.55
C MET A 96 -3.60 4.49 -0.42
N MET A 97 -4.80 4.19 0.09
CA MET A 97 -5.92 3.77 -0.74
C MET A 97 -6.37 4.87 -1.71
N LYS A 98 -6.40 6.14 -1.28
CA LYS A 98 -6.71 7.28 -2.15
C LYS A 98 -5.68 7.45 -3.27
N LEU A 99 -4.39 7.27 -2.97
CA LEU A 99 -3.34 7.29 -3.99
C LEU A 99 -3.56 6.19 -5.04
N PHE A 100 -3.91 4.99 -4.62
CA PHE A 100 -4.23 3.89 -5.53
C PHE A 100 -5.43 4.21 -6.43
N GLU A 101 -6.51 4.77 -5.87
CA GLU A 101 -7.68 5.18 -6.65
C GLU A 101 -7.32 6.26 -7.69
N GLN A 102 -6.47 7.22 -7.31
CA GLN A 102 -5.99 8.26 -8.22
C GLN A 102 -5.09 7.70 -9.33
N MET A 103 -4.23 6.73 -9.01
CA MET A 103 -3.42 6.03 -10.02
C MET A 103 -4.30 5.34 -11.05
N ASN A 104 -5.27 4.56 -10.59
CA ASN A 104 -6.20 3.83 -11.47
C ASN A 104 -7.00 4.78 -12.38
N GLY A 105 -7.42 5.95 -11.85
CA GLY A 105 -8.12 6.96 -12.65
C GLY A 105 -7.24 7.66 -13.70
N ARG A 106 -5.92 7.68 -13.51
CA ARG A 106 -4.95 8.33 -14.41
C ARG A 106 -4.19 7.38 -15.32
N MET A 107 -4.20 6.09 -15.01
CA MET A 107 -3.75 5.05 -15.92
C MET A 107 -4.73 5.04 -17.11
N ASN A 108 -4.46 5.94 -18.07
CA ASN A 108 -5.04 5.77 -19.38
C ASN A 108 -4.56 4.40 -19.88
N PHE A 109 -5.48 3.47 -20.02
CA PHE A 109 -5.28 2.27 -20.82
C PHE A 109 -4.99 2.75 -22.26
N LYS A 110 -3.77 3.26 -22.49
CA LYS A 110 -3.26 3.38 -23.85
C LYS A 110 -3.44 2.01 -24.44
N THR A 111 -4.10 1.95 -25.57
CA THR A 111 -4.40 0.77 -26.36
C THR A 111 -3.21 -0.19 -26.36
N GLN A 112 -3.11 -0.99 -25.32
CA GLN A 112 -2.12 -2.07 -25.24
C GLN A 112 -2.64 -3.14 -26.18
N SER A 113 -1.75 -3.72 -26.96
CA SER A 113 -2.15 -4.83 -27.81
C SER A 113 -2.74 -5.94 -26.96
N LEU A 114 -3.80 -6.61 -27.45
CA LEU A 114 -4.43 -7.73 -26.74
C LEU A 114 -3.42 -8.74 -26.16
N PRO A 115 -2.32 -9.11 -26.86
CA PRO A 115 -1.30 -10.00 -26.31
C PRO A 115 -0.55 -9.47 -25.08
N GLU A 116 -0.32 -8.14 -25.02
CA GLU A 116 0.33 -7.51 -23.84
C GLU A 116 -0.60 -7.46 -22.65
N MET A 117 -1.90 -7.18 -22.88
CA MET A 117 -2.92 -7.26 -21.83
C MET A 117 -3.05 -8.69 -21.30
N GLU A 118 -3.09 -9.68 -22.19
CA GLU A 118 -3.18 -11.09 -21.82
C GLU A 118 -1.97 -11.56 -21.01
N LYS A 119 -0.76 -11.09 -21.36
CA LYS A 119 0.46 -11.39 -20.62
C LYS A 119 0.46 -10.77 -19.20
N ARG A 120 -0.09 -9.57 -19.04
CA ARG A 120 -0.23 -8.90 -17.72
C ARG A 120 -1.33 -9.53 -16.86
N LEU A 121 -2.38 -10.07 -17.47
CA LEU A 121 -3.48 -10.74 -16.79
C LEU A 121 -3.17 -12.18 -16.40
N LYS A 122 -2.17 -12.81 -17.06
CA LYS A 122 -1.71 -14.14 -16.66
C LYS A 122 -0.88 -14.02 -15.38
N GLU A 123 -1.32 -14.75 -14.34
CA GLU A 123 -0.50 -14.91 -13.15
C GLU A 123 0.88 -15.46 -13.53
N THR A 124 1.93 -14.71 -13.23
CA THR A 124 3.31 -15.13 -13.43
C THR A 124 3.78 -16.05 -12.31
N ASP A 125 3.08 -16.05 -11.19
CA ASP A 125 3.40 -16.86 -10.03
C ASP A 125 2.44 -18.05 -9.94
N LYS A 126 2.93 -19.25 -10.27
CA LYS A 126 2.20 -20.51 -10.08
C LYS A 126 2.22 -20.97 -8.63
N GLY A 127 2.09 -20.04 -7.68
CA GLY A 127 1.97 -20.36 -6.26
C GLY A 127 0.70 -21.18 -6.03
N SER A 128 0.85 -22.38 -5.48
CA SER A 128 -0.30 -23.14 -4.98
C SER A 128 -0.79 -22.44 -3.70
N GLY A 129 -1.93 -21.77 -3.75
CA GLY A 129 -2.51 -21.09 -2.58
C GLY A 129 -3.63 -20.15 -2.96
N ALA A 130 -4.19 -19.50 -1.96
CA ALA A 130 -5.21 -18.48 -2.17
C ALA A 130 -4.59 -17.22 -2.81
N TYR A 131 -5.30 -16.65 -3.78
CA TYR A 131 -4.90 -15.38 -4.38
C TYR A 131 -5.01 -14.24 -3.36
N PHE A 132 -3.91 -13.57 -3.11
CA PHE A 132 -3.92 -12.35 -2.30
C PHE A 132 -4.48 -11.20 -3.14
N CYS A 133 -5.56 -10.59 -2.65
CA CYS A 133 -6.19 -9.45 -3.29
C CYS A 133 -6.27 -8.29 -2.31
N SER A 134 -5.81 -7.11 -2.71
CA SER A 134 -6.00 -5.90 -1.92
C SER A 134 -7.49 -5.55 -1.79
N LEU A 135 -7.89 -4.83 -0.74
CA LEU A 135 -9.29 -4.45 -0.54
C LEU A 135 -9.90 -3.69 -1.74
N PRO A 136 -9.21 -2.74 -2.40
CA PRO A 136 -9.70 -2.14 -3.64
C PRO A 136 -9.89 -3.16 -4.76
N GLY A 137 -8.90 -4.02 -5.01
CA GLY A 137 -9.00 -5.08 -6.01
C GLY A 137 -10.13 -6.08 -5.72
N PHE A 138 -10.31 -6.46 -4.45
CA PHE A 138 -11.43 -7.28 -4.02
C PHE A 138 -12.78 -6.61 -4.30
N ARG A 139 -12.91 -5.30 -4.02
CA ARG A 139 -14.13 -4.53 -4.28
C ARG A 139 -14.48 -4.52 -5.77
N ASP A 140 -13.50 -4.35 -6.64
CA ASP A 140 -13.71 -4.34 -8.09
C ASP A 140 -14.06 -5.73 -8.62
N THR A 141 -13.39 -6.77 -8.12
CA THR A 141 -13.71 -8.17 -8.42
C THR A 141 -15.12 -8.52 -7.96
N TYR A 142 -15.50 -8.10 -6.75
CA TYR A 142 -16.86 -8.31 -6.24
C TYR A 142 -17.93 -7.63 -7.10
N ARG A 143 -17.71 -6.37 -7.52
CA ARG A 143 -18.63 -5.64 -8.40
C ARG A 143 -18.76 -6.32 -9.76
N LEU A 144 -17.65 -6.83 -10.31
CA LEU A 144 -17.67 -7.57 -11.57
C LEU A 144 -18.45 -8.88 -11.43
N LEU A 145 -18.19 -9.66 -10.38
CA LEU A 145 -18.92 -10.90 -10.11
C LEU A 145 -20.40 -10.65 -9.89
N ALA A 146 -20.79 -9.61 -9.12
CA ALA A 146 -22.17 -9.24 -8.92
C ALA A 146 -22.90 -9.00 -10.25
N ARG A 147 -22.29 -8.25 -11.17
CA ARG A 147 -22.87 -8.02 -12.52
C ARG A 147 -22.97 -9.30 -13.36
N ILE A 148 -22.00 -10.20 -13.22
CA ILE A 148 -22.03 -11.49 -13.93
C ILE A 148 -23.21 -12.34 -13.39
N VAL A 149 -23.35 -12.39 -12.07
CA VAL A 149 -24.44 -13.11 -11.39
C VAL A 149 -25.81 -12.58 -11.81
N GLU A 150 -25.99 -11.26 -11.82
CA GLU A 150 -27.23 -10.61 -12.29
C GLU A 150 -27.61 -11.01 -13.72
N ARG A 151 -26.62 -11.20 -14.60
CA ARG A 151 -26.86 -11.56 -16.02
C ARG A 151 -27.09 -13.05 -16.25
N ASN A 152 -26.40 -13.89 -15.47
CA ASN A 152 -26.38 -15.34 -15.72
C ASN A 152 -27.30 -16.11 -14.79
N GLY A 153 -27.89 -15.46 -13.77
CA GLY A 153 -28.76 -16.10 -12.78
C GLY A 153 -28.04 -17.12 -11.88
N GLN A 154 -26.70 -17.18 -11.91
CA GLN A 154 -25.91 -18.06 -11.06
C GLN A 154 -25.76 -17.45 -9.67
N SER A 155 -25.78 -18.30 -8.64
CA SER A 155 -25.55 -17.83 -7.26
C SER A 155 -24.04 -17.89 -6.94
N VAL A 156 -23.50 -16.81 -6.38
CA VAL A 156 -22.15 -16.74 -5.83
C VAL A 156 -22.24 -16.42 -4.35
N TYR A 157 -21.47 -17.11 -3.54
CA TYR A 157 -21.45 -16.93 -2.09
C TYR A 157 -20.16 -16.23 -1.66
N LEU A 158 -20.31 -15.17 -0.86
CA LEU A 158 -19.21 -14.53 -0.16
C LEU A 158 -19.08 -15.15 1.23
N MET A 159 -17.93 -15.74 1.54
CA MET A 159 -17.65 -16.31 2.85
C MET A 159 -16.60 -15.44 3.54
N LEU A 160 -16.95 -14.90 4.71
CA LEU A 160 -16.01 -14.21 5.59
C LEU A 160 -15.50 -15.20 6.64
N CYS A 161 -14.20 -15.46 6.62
CA CYS A 161 -13.55 -16.34 7.59
C CYS A 161 -12.63 -15.54 8.49
N SER A 162 -12.64 -15.80 9.79
CA SER A 162 -11.66 -15.29 10.73
C SER A 162 -10.99 -16.45 11.45
N ILE A 163 -9.66 -16.35 11.63
CA ILE A 163 -8.92 -17.31 12.43
C ILE A 163 -9.01 -16.86 13.88
N THR A 164 -9.53 -17.74 14.73
CA THR A 164 -9.62 -17.47 16.17
C THR A 164 -8.73 -18.43 16.95
N ASN A 165 -8.23 -17.97 18.10
CA ASN A 165 -7.56 -18.84 19.06
C ASN A 165 -8.57 -19.79 19.72
N GLY A 166 -8.10 -20.79 20.51
CA GLY A 166 -8.96 -21.73 21.22
C GLY A 166 -9.95 -21.11 22.23
N LYS A 167 -9.89 -19.78 22.42
CA LYS A 167 -10.84 -19.00 23.25
C LYS A 167 -11.82 -18.18 22.42
N GLY A 168 -11.86 -18.37 21.10
CA GLY A 168 -12.76 -17.66 20.19
C GLY A 168 -12.37 -16.20 19.91
N GLN A 169 -11.18 -15.75 20.31
CA GLN A 169 -10.69 -14.40 20.03
C GLN A 169 -9.94 -14.37 18.70
N PRO A 170 -10.12 -13.32 17.85
CA PRO A 170 -9.38 -13.20 16.60
C PRO A 170 -7.88 -13.25 16.86
N MET A 171 -7.17 -14.06 16.08
CA MET A 171 -5.70 -14.02 16.06
C MET A 171 -5.28 -12.79 15.29
N LYS A 172 -4.42 -11.97 15.93
CA LYS A 172 -3.78 -10.81 15.30
C LYS A 172 -2.56 -11.26 14.55
#